data_b8a6b8b5a34f58d18867aa36f305b3af
#
_entry.id   b8a6b8b5a34f58d18867aa36f305b3af
#
_cell.length_a   1.000
_cell.length_b   1.000
_cell.length_c   1.000
_cell.angle_alpha   90.00
_cell.angle_beta   90.00
_cell.angle_gamma   90.00
#
_symmetry.space_group_name_H-M   'P 1'
#
loop_
_entity.id
_entity.type
_entity.pdbx_description
1 polymer ?
#
loop_
_entity_poly.entity_id
_entity_poly.type
_entity_poly.pdbx_seq_one_letter_code
_entity_poly.pdbx_strand_id
1 'polypeptide(L)'
;MLRWLTAGESHGQALVATLEGLPAGVEVTTSDVAGALARRRLGYGRGARMKFEQDQVTFLGGVRHGSTLGSPLAVMIGNTEWPKWETVMSADPVDAAAFAASDDVNAEKEIARNRPLTRPRPGHADLVGMQKYGFDEARPVLERASARETAARVALGEVAERFLEQAYGIRLVAHTVAIGEAEAPADGPLPTPDDTATLDANPVRAMTREGTDAMVAEIEAAKKDGDTLGGVVEVLAYGLPPGLGSHVHWDRRLDARLAGALMGIQAIKGVEVGDGFTTARRRGSAAHDEMERDGDGVIHRRTGRAGGTEGGMSTGDVLRVRAAMKPISTVPRALETVDVTGSDPATAIHQRSDVCAVPAAGVVAQAMVALVLAEACVEKFGGDSVAETARNHRAYLDSIPELMRTWQG
;
A
#
# COMPACT_ATOMS: atom_id res chain seq x y z
N MET A 1 -4.78 13.71 16.65
CA MET A 1 -4.93 12.29 16.22
C MET A 1 -5.28 12.29 14.74
N LEU A 2 -4.51 11.60 13.92
CA LEU A 2 -4.79 11.44 12.49
C LEU A 2 -5.68 10.23 12.29
N ARG A 3 -6.79 10.36 11.55
CA ARG A 3 -7.73 9.27 11.25
C ARG A 3 -8.07 9.28 9.77
N TRP A 4 -8.28 8.11 9.20
CA TRP A 4 -8.67 8.01 7.81
C TRP A 4 -9.67 6.88 7.58
N LEU A 5 -10.44 7.00 6.52
CA LEU A 5 -11.45 6.04 6.11
C LEU A 5 -11.52 5.98 4.58
N THR A 6 -11.76 4.80 4.04
CA THR A 6 -12.04 4.57 2.63
C THR A 6 -13.42 3.96 2.44
N ALA A 7 -14.10 4.35 1.37
CA ALA A 7 -15.39 3.82 0.96
C ALA A 7 -15.42 3.58 -0.56
N GLY A 8 -16.43 2.85 -1.02
CA GLY A 8 -16.64 2.55 -2.43
C GLY A 8 -16.22 1.13 -2.81
N GLU A 9 -16.71 0.66 -3.93
CA GLU A 9 -16.53 -0.67 -4.51
C GLU A 9 -15.68 -0.61 -5.77
N SER A 10 -15.07 -1.73 -6.15
CA SER A 10 -14.16 -1.83 -7.30
C SER A 10 -14.78 -1.33 -8.61
N HIS A 11 -16.03 -1.66 -8.84
CA HIS A 11 -16.79 -1.27 -10.02
C HIS A 11 -17.96 -0.32 -9.68
N GLY A 12 -17.97 0.27 -8.48
CA GLY A 12 -18.86 1.35 -8.11
C GLY A 12 -18.53 2.64 -8.86
N GLN A 13 -19.33 3.68 -8.65
CA GLN A 13 -19.17 4.97 -9.30
C GLN A 13 -17.80 5.62 -9.02
N ALA A 14 -17.35 5.52 -7.78
CA ALA A 14 -16.06 6.05 -7.33
C ALA A 14 -15.59 5.36 -6.04
N LEU A 15 -14.28 5.52 -5.75
CA LEU A 15 -13.77 5.36 -4.40
C LEU A 15 -13.74 6.72 -3.73
N VAL A 16 -14.02 6.77 -2.45
CA VAL A 16 -13.91 7.97 -1.62
C VAL A 16 -12.98 7.68 -0.45
N ALA A 17 -12.12 8.64 -0.14
CA ALA A 17 -11.24 8.57 1.00
C ALA A 17 -11.31 9.87 1.80
N THR A 18 -11.27 9.75 3.13
CA THR A 18 -11.25 10.90 4.05
C THR A 18 -10.05 10.81 4.98
N LEU A 19 -9.47 11.97 5.29
CA LEU A 19 -8.35 12.12 6.21
C LEU A 19 -8.63 13.28 7.16
N GLU A 20 -8.59 13.04 8.46
CA GLU A 20 -8.81 14.04 9.51
C GLU A 20 -7.58 14.15 10.41
N GLY A 21 -7.31 15.34 10.91
CA GLY A 21 -6.22 15.62 11.84
C GLY A 21 -4.89 15.98 11.18
N LEU A 22 -4.91 16.27 9.87
CA LEU A 22 -3.74 16.81 9.16
C LEU A 22 -3.64 18.33 9.40
N PRO A 23 -2.44 18.89 9.69
CA PRO A 23 -2.27 20.34 9.83
C PRO A 23 -2.63 21.13 8.57
N ALA A 24 -3.00 22.40 8.74
CA ALA A 24 -3.15 23.34 7.65
C ALA A 24 -1.80 23.69 7.02
N GLY A 25 -1.81 23.99 5.72
CA GLY A 25 -0.63 24.48 5.00
C GLY A 25 0.22 23.41 4.35
N VAL A 26 -0.24 22.14 4.31
CA VAL A 26 0.43 21.11 3.48
C VAL A 26 0.14 21.40 2.02
N GLU A 27 1.17 21.61 1.22
CA GLU A 27 1.06 21.80 -0.22
C GLU A 27 0.82 20.45 -0.91
N VAL A 28 -0.36 20.29 -1.50
CA VAL A 28 -0.76 19.11 -2.25
C VAL A 28 -1.80 19.45 -3.32
N THR A 29 -1.65 18.86 -4.50
CA THR A 29 -2.52 19.07 -5.65
C THR A 29 -3.17 17.79 -6.14
N THR A 30 -4.19 17.90 -6.99
CA THR A 30 -4.76 16.74 -7.71
C THR A 30 -3.72 16.05 -8.59
N SER A 31 -2.74 16.79 -9.11
CA SER A 31 -1.66 16.25 -9.93
C SER A 31 -0.72 15.36 -9.12
N ASP A 32 -0.39 15.74 -7.88
CA ASP A 32 0.44 14.92 -6.99
C ASP A 32 -0.23 13.57 -6.73
N VAL A 33 -1.50 13.59 -6.32
CA VAL A 33 -2.29 12.37 -6.08
C VAL A 33 -2.43 11.54 -7.36
N ALA A 34 -2.70 12.16 -8.51
CA ALA A 34 -2.78 11.46 -9.80
C ALA A 34 -1.43 10.82 -10.18
N GLY A 35 -0.31 11.47 -9.87
CA GLY A 35 1.04 10.93 -10.03
C GLY A 35 1.26 9.67 -9.20
N ALA A 36 0.91 9.68 -7.92
CA ALA A 36 1.00 8.51 -7.05
C ALA A 36 0.13 7.34 -7.55
N LEU A 37 -1.10 7.64 -8.00
CA LEU A 37 -1.98 6.64 -8.59
C LEU A 37 -1.44 6.09 -9.93
N ALA A 38 -0.77 6.92 -10.73
CA ALA A 38 -0.09 6.47 -11.94
C ALA A 38 1.04 5.49 -11.61
N ARG A 39 1.86 5.77 -10.61
CA ARG A 39 2.91 4.87 -10.11
C ARG A 39 2.36 3.51 -9.67
N ARG A 40 1.21 3.49 -8.96
CA ARG A 40 0.52 2.26 -8.55
C ARG A 40 0.10 1.38 -9.74
N ARG A 41 -0.08 1.94 -10.94
CA ARG A 41 -0.46 1.17 -12.14
C ARG A 41 0.74 0.54 -12.86
N LEU A 42 1.96 0.97 -12.56
CA LEU A 42 3.18 0.46 -13.16
C LEU A 42 3.45 -1.01 -12.76
N GLY A 43 4.33 -1.63 -13.49
CA GLY A 43 4.83 -2.98 -13.23
C GLY A 43 4.59 -3.95 -14.40
N TYR A 44 5.54 -4.87 -14.57
CA TYR A 44 5.45 -5.96 -15.54
C TYR A 44 4.50 -7.05 -15.03
N GLY A 45 3.83 -7.74 -15.94
CA GLY A 45 2.83 -8.75 -15.57
C GLY A 45 1.44 -8.20 -15.22
N ARG A 46 1.24 -6.88 -15.36
CA ARG A 46 -0.07 -6.23 -15.14
C ARG A 46 -1.03 -6.52 -16.28
N GLY A 47 -2.31 -6.69 -15.96
CA GLY A 47 -3.38 -6.90 -16.92
C GLY A 47 -3.58 -5.71 -17.87
N ALA A 48 -4.14 -5.96 -19.06
CA ALA A 48 -4.35 -4.94 -20.09
C ALA A 48 -5.19 -3.74 -19.58
N ARG A 49 -6.08 -3.94 -18.59
CA ARG A 49 -6.91 -2.89 -17.99
C ARG A 49 -6.05 -1.73 -17.43
N MET A 50 -4.92 -2.03 -16.82
CA MET A 50 -4.04 -1.03 -16.20
C MET A 50 -3.45 -0.03 -17.20
N LYS A 51 -3.43 -0.35 -18.50
CA LYS A 51 -2.94 0.55 -19.56
C LYS A 51 -3.96 1.62 -19.95
N PHE A 52 -5.25 1.38 -19.72
CA PHE A 52 -6.34 2.25 -20.18
C PHE A 52 -7.10 2.92 -19.03
N GLU A 53 -6.99 2.41 -17.81
CA GLU A 53 -7.66 2.97 -16.65
C GLU A 53 -6.97 4.27 -16.23
N GLN A 54 -7.71 5.38 -16.27
CA GLN A 54 -7.25 6.66 -15.74
C GLN A 54 -8.04 6.98 -14.50
N ASP A 55 -7.33 7.11 -13.38
CA ASP A 55 -7.92 7.51 -12.11
C ASP A 55 -8.24 9.01 -12.14
N GLN A 56 -9.52 9.36 -12.12
CA GLN A 56 -9.96 10.75 -12.05
C GLN A 56 -9.99 11.20 -10.60
N VAL A 57 -9.06 12.07 -10.22
CA VAL A 57 -8.93 12.57 -8.85
C VAL A 57 -9.69 13.88 -8.70
N THR A 58 -10.51 13.98 -7.65
CA THR A 58 -11.22 15.21 -7.26
C THR A 58 -11.13 15.41 -5.76
N PHE A 59 -10.55 16.51 -5.28
CA PHE A 59 -10.72 16.92 -3.90
C PHE A 59 -12.13 17.47 -3.69
N LEU A 60 -12.89 16.85 -2.80
CA LEU A 60 -14.25 17.27 -2.44
C LEU A 60 -14.24 18.30 -1.30
N GLY A 61 -13.18 18.34 -0.50
CA GLY A 61 -13.01 19.26 0.63
C GLY A 61 -11.63 19.11 1.28
N GLY A 62 -11.29 20.03 2.16
CA GLY A 62 -10.06 20.01 2.96
C GLY A 62 -8.81 20.58 2.26
N VAL A 63 -8.87 20.89 0.97
CA VAL A 63 -7.79 21.51 0.19
C VAL A 63 -8.33 22.74 -0.57
N ARG A 64 -7.59 23.85 -0.56
CA ARG A 64 -7.90 25.05 -1.33
C ARG A 64 -6.61 25.66 -1.88
N HIS A 65 -6.60 25.97 -3.18
CA HIS A 65 -5.44 26.54 -3.88
C HIS A 65 -4.15 25.74 -3.67
N GLY A 66 -4.26 24.38 -3.64
CA GLY A 66 -3.11 23.49 -3.46
C GLY A 66 -2.61 23.40 -2.02
N SER A 67 -3.38 23.83 -1.02
CA SER A 67 -2.96 23.79 0.39
C SER A 67 -4.07 23.24 1.29
N THR A 68 -3.72 22.42 2.28
CA THR A 68 -4.67 21.88 3.26
C THR A 68 -5.17 22.97 4.20
N LEU A 69 -6.41 22.79 4.69
CA LEU A 69 -7.10 23.78 5.51
C LEU A 69 -7.11 23.46 7.01
N GLY A 70 -6.55 22.28 7.42
CA GLY A 70 -6.70 21.77 8.79
C GLY A 70 -8.08 21.15 9.07
N SER A 71 -9.02 21.26 8.15
CA SER A 71 -10.31 20.58 8.19
C SER A 71 -10.22 19.18 7.59
N PRO A 72 -11.23 18.30 7.81
CA PRO A 72 -11.25 17.00 7.16
C PRO A 72 -11.09 17.12 5.64
N LEU A 73 -10.15 16.32 5.09
CA LEU A 73 -9.91 16.21 3.66
C LEU A 73 -10.75 15.06 3.12
N ALA A 74 -11.41 15.28 1.97
CA ALA A 74 -12.11 14.23 1.24
C ALA A 74 -11.65 14.25 -0.22
N VAL A 75 -11.28 13.05 -0.72
CA VAL A 75 -10.88 12.84 -2.12
C VAL A 75 -11.73 11.75 -2.74
N MET A 76 -12.16 11.98 -3.97
CA MET A 76 -12.88 11.03 -4.81
C MET A 76 -11.98 10.58 -5.96
N ILE A 77 -12.01 9.28 -6.24
CA ILE A 77 -11.35 8.66 -7.38
C ILE A 77 -12.42 8.02 -8.24
N GLY A 78 -12.76 8.67 -9.34
CA GLY A 78 -13.80 8.26 -10.28
C GLY A 78 -13.45 6.96 -11.00
N ASN A 79 -14.47 6.17 -11.32
CA ASN A 79 -14.34 4.96 -12.11
C ASN A 79 -14.84 5.18 -13.53
N THR A 80 -13.92 5.19 -14.51
CA THR A 80 -14.25 5.41 -15.92
C THR A 80 -15.10 4.31 -16.52
N GLU A 81 -15.14 3.13 -15.92
CA GLU A 81 -15.98 2.02 -16.37
C GLU A 81 -17.38 2.03 -15.77
N TRP A 82 -17.70 2.96 -14.87
CA TRP A 82 -18.99 3.05 -14.17
C TRP A 82 -20.22 2.89 -15.12
N PRO A 83 -20.30 3.55 -16.28
CA PRO A 83 -21.46 3.40 -17.16
C PRO A 83 -21.79 1.97 -17.58
N LYS A 84 -20.78 1.07 -17.56
CA LYS A 84 -20.97 -0.36 -17.86
C LYS A 84 -21.46 -1.16 -16.65
N TRP A 85 -21.33 -0.61 -15.46
CA TRP A 85 -21.62 -1.29 -14.19
C TRP A 85 -22.83 -0.73 -13.46
N GLU A 86 -23.42 0.34 -13.98
CA GLU A 86 -24.49 1.09 -13.34
C GLU A 86 -25.68 0.21 -12.94
N THR A 87 -26.12 -0.68 -13.83
CA THR A 87 -27.21 -1.60 -13.55
C THR A 87 -26.88 -2.54 -12.39
N VAL A 88 -25.76 -3.28 -12.48
CA VAL A 88 -25.42 -4.33 -11.51
C VAL A 88 -24.90 -3.79 -10.18
N MET A 89 -24.42 -2.54 -10.15
CA MET A 89 -23.90 -1.87 -8.96
C MET A 89 -24.79 -0.70 -8.51
N SER A 90 -26.03 -0.62 -9.01
CA SER A 90 -26.98 0.42 -8.62
C SER A 90 -27.21 0.43 -7.10
N ALA A 91 -27.22 1.62 -6.51
CA ALA A 91 -27.58 1.82 -5.11
C ALA A 91 -29.09 1.67 -4.89
N ASP A 92 -29.89 1.91 -5.93
CA ASP A 92 -31.34 1.79 -5.91
C ASP A 92 -31.80 0.40 -6.40
N PRO A 93 -32.99 -0.06 -6.00
CA PRO A 93 -33.56 -1.31 -6.50
C PRO A 93 -33.66 -1.33 -8.03
N VAL A 94 -33.22 -2.42 -8.63
CA VAL A 94 -33.28 -2.65 -10.09
C VAL A 94 -34.28 -3.75 -10.39
N ASP A 95 -35.10 -3.54 -11.42
CA ASP A 95 -36.03 -4.57 -11.89
C ASP A 95 -35.26 -5.79 -12.40
N ALA A 96 -35.71 -7.00 -12.03
CA ALA A 96 -35.10 -8.24 -12.46
C ALA A 96 -35.00 -8.38 -13.99
N ALA A 97 -35.92 -7.79 -14.73
CA ALA A 97 -35.91 -7.77 -16.19
C ALA A 97 -34.72 -6.98 -16.76
N ALA A 98 -34.23 -5.95 -16.04
CA ALA A 98 -33.10 -5.16 -16.48
C ALA A 98 -31.77 -5.93 -16.48
N PHE A 99 -31.64 -6.98 -15.66
CA PHE A 99 -30.45 -7.84 -15.64
C PHE A 99 -30.37 -8.79 -16.86
N ALA A 100 -31.49 -9.06 -17.49
CA ALA A 100 -31.59 -9.93 -18.65
C ALA A 100 -31.66 -9.17 -19.99
N ALA A 101 -31.90 -7.85 -19.94
CA ALA A 101 -32.01 -7.00 -21.11
C ALA A 101 -30.66 -6.29 -21.40
N SER A 102 -30.33 -6.15 -22.67
CA SER A 102 -29.25 -5.29 -23.13
C SER A 102 -29.56 -4.80 -24.53
N ASP A 103 -29.47 -3.50 -24.72
CA ASP A 103 -29.58 -2.83 -26.02
C ASP A 103 -28.21 -2.67 -26.72
N ASP A 104 -27.13 -3.20 -26.14
CA ASP A 104 -25.76 -3.04 -26.62
C ASP A 104 -25.35 -4.14 -27.63
N VAL A 105 -24.50 -3.77 -28.57
CA VAL A 105 -23.77 -4.68 -29.49
C VAL A 105 -22.98 -5.78 -28.73
N ASN A 106 -22.74 -5.59 -27.43
CA ASN A 106 -22.09 -6.53 -26.52
C ASN A 106 -23.05 -7.17 -25.49
N ALA A 107 -24.34 -7.34 -25.84
CA ALA A 107 -25.39 -7.88 -24.96
C ALA A 107 -24.97 -9.12 -24.14
N GLU A 108 -24.28 -10.08 -24.76
CA GLU A 108 -23.78 -11.28 -24.08
C GLU A 108 -22.82 -10.97 -22.94
N LYS A 109 -21.92 -9.99 -23.10
CA LYS A 109 -20.96 -9.59 -22.07
C LYS A 109 -21.64 -8.84 -20.92
N GLU A 110 -22.65 -8.04 -21.22
CA GLU A 110 -23.41 -7.32 -20.23
C GLU A 110 -24.25 -8.27 -19.39
N ILE A 111 -24.99 -9.18 -20.03
CA ILE A 111 -25.74 -10.23 -19.35
C ILE A 111 -24.83 -11.09 -18.48
N ALA A 112 -23.65 -11.47 -18.99
CA ALA A 112 -22.66 -12.23 -18.22
C ALA A 112 -22.13 -11.45 -16.99
N ARG A 113 -21.97 -10.12 -17.11
CA ARG A 113 -21.58 -9.25 -16.00
C ARG A 113 -22.67 -9.17 -14.94
N ASN A 114 -23.91 -9.12 -15.33
CA ASN A 114 -25.08 -8.97 -14.44
C ASN A 114 -25.45 -10.26 -13.70
N ARG A 115 -24.92 -11.42 -14.09
CA ARG A 115 -25.20 -12.70 -13.43
C ARG A 115 -24.72 -12.72 -11.97
N PRO A 116 -25.47 -13.37 -11.06
CA PRO A 116 -24.99 -13.64 -9.71
C PRO A 116 -23.69 -14.44 -9.70
N LEU A 117 -22.80 -14.12 -8.77
CA LEU A 117 -21.50 -14.76 -8.60
C LEU A 117 -21.58 -15.83 -7.50
N THR A 118 -21.99 -17.04 -7.86
CA THR A 118 -22.23 -18.16 -6.94
C THR A 118 -21.06 -19.11 -6.74
N ARG A 119 -19.92 -18.86 -7.44
CA ARG A 119 -18.70 -19.68 -7.38
C ARG A 119 -17.57 -18.92 -6.70
N PRO A 120 -17.41 -19.04 -5.38
CA PRO A 120 -16.40 -18.32 -4.63
C PRO A 120 -14.99 -18.73 -5.07
N ARG A 121 -14.06 -17.77 -5.15
CA ARG A 121 -12.68 -18.01 -5.52
C ARG A 121 -11.88 -18.52 -4.33
N PRO A 122 -11.13 -19.61 -4.47
CA PRO A 122 -10.16 -20.03 -3.46
C PRO A 122 -9.14 -18.91 -3.16
N GLY A 123 -8.84 -18.72 -1.88
CA GLY A 123 -7.89 -17.68 -1.45
C GLY A 123 -8.42 -16.24 -1.48
N HIS A 124 -9.69 -16.01 -1.81
CA HIS A 124 -10.35 -14.70 -1.73
C HIS A 124 -11.34 -14.62 -0.55
N ALA A 125 -11.86 -13.44 -0.28
CA ALA A 125 -12.83 -13.21 0.79
C ALA A 125 -14.24 -13.75 0.50
N ASP A 126 -14.49 -14.19 -0.73
CA ASP A 126 -15.82 -14.46 -1.29
C ASP A 126 -16.69 -15.33 -0.35
N LEU A 127 -16.30 -16.58 -0.11
CA LEU A 127 -17.11 -17.53 0.68
C LEU A 127 -17.30 -17.05 2.14
N VAL A 128 -16.22 -16.67 2.80
CA VAL A 128 -16.27 -16.26 4.21
C VAL A 128 -17.08 -14.96 4.38
N GLY A 129 -16.96 -14.04 3.42
CA GLY A 129 -17.76 -12.83 3.40
C GLY A 129 -19.24 -13.09 3.19
N MET A 130 -19.60 -13.97 2.25
CA MET A 130 -21.00 -14.42 2.06
C MET A 130 -21.57 -15.00 3.36
N GLN A 131 -20.85 -15.92 4.00
CA GLN A 131 -21.24 -16.53 5.27
C GLN A 131 -21.41 -15.49 6.38
N LYS A 132 -20.47 -14.53 6.49
CA LYS A 132 -20.47 -13.53 7.56
C LYS A 132 -21.64 -12.56 7.47
N TYR A 133 -21.98 -12.14 6.25
CA TYR A 133 -22.99 -11.10 6.02
C TYR A 133 -24.34 -11.65 5.51
N GLY A 134 -24.45 -12.96 5.28
CA GLY A 134 -25.68 -13.59 4.80
C GLY A 134 -25.99 -13.25 3.34
N PHE A 135 -25.00 -13.15 2.49
CA PHE A 135 -25.18 -12.86 1.07
C PHE A 135 -25.37 -14.15 0.26
N ASP A 136 -26.27 -14.14 -0.71
CA ASP A 136 -26.53 -15.25 -1.61
C ASP A 136 -25.50 -15.36 -2.75
N GLU A 137 -24.72 -14.30 -2.97
CA GLU A 137 -23.69 -14.22 -4.01
C GLU A 137 -22.42 -13.51 -3.51
N ALA A 138 -21.31 -13.69 -4.20
CA ALA A 138 -20.01 -13.15 -3.81
C ALA A 138 -19.80 -11.68 -4.18
N ARG A 139 -20.62 -11.07 -5.05
CA ARG A 139 -20.41 -9.72 -5.58
C ARG A 139 -20.22 -8.66 -4.49
N PRO A 140 -21.09 -8.52 -3.49
CA PRO A 140 -20.92 -7.49 -2.45
C PRO A 140 -19.58 -7.60 -1.72
N VAL A 141 -19.10 -8.83 -1.50
CA VAL A 141 -17.80 -9.10 -0.87
C VAL A 141 -16.65 -8.80 -1.82
N LEU A 142 -16.73 -9.32 -3.06
CA LEU A 142 -15.70 -9.19 -4.09
C LEU A 142 -15.40 -7.73 -4.40
N GLU A 143 -16.42 -6.91 -4.54
CA GLU A 143 -16.30 -5.51 -4.93
C GLU A 143 -15.57 -4.69 -3.85
N ARG A 144 -15.87 -4.91 -2.58
CA ARG A 144 -15.20 -4.21 -1.49
C ARG A 144 -13.83 -4.80 -1.13
N ALA A 145 -13.65 -6.12 -1.22
CA ALA A 145 -12.39 -6.79 -0.91
C ALA A 145 -11.33 -6.65 -2.03
N SER A 146 -11.69 -6.04 -3.14
CA SER A 146 -10.82 -5.84 -4.30
C SER A 146 -9.62 -4.95 -3.95
N ALA A 147 -8.45 -5.28 -4.52
CA ALA A 147 -7.25 -4.43 -4.44
C ALA A 147 -7.43 -3.03 -5.09
N ARG A 148 -8.52 -2.78 -5.83
CA ARG A 148 -8.88 -1.45 -6.33
C ARG A 148 -9.04 -0.44 -5.19
N GLU A 149 -9.52 -0.86 -4.02
CA GLU A 149 -9.65 -0.03 -2.82
C GLU A 149 -8.33 0.62 -2.42
N THR A 150 -7.19 -0.01 -2.69
CA THR A 150 -5.87 0.55 -2.38
C THR A 150 -5.56 1.84 -3.13
N ALA A 151 -6.29 2.19 -4.20
CA ALA A 151 -6.16 3.49 -4.85
C ALA A 151 -6.54 4.63 -3.89
N ALA A 152 -7.59 4.44 -3.06
CA ALA A 152 -7.97 5.39 -2.04
C ALA A 152 -6.89 5.54 -0.95
N ARG A 153 -6.24 4.44 -0.55
CA ARG A 153 -5.11 4.47 0.40
C ARG A 153 -3.89 5.20 -0.17
N VAL A 154 -3.56 4.96 -1.45
CA VAL A 154 -2.45 5.65 -2.13
C VAL A 154 -2.73 7.14 -2.25
N ALA A 155 -3.97 7.54 -2.53
CA ALA A 155 -4.34 8.96 -2.56
C ALA A 155 -4.11 9.66 -1.21
N LEU A 156 -4.50 9.03 -0.09
CA LEU A 156 -4.22 9.56 1.25
C LEU A 156 -2.74 9.46 1.64
N GLY A 157 -2.07 8.40 1.19
CA GLY A 157 -0.64 8.19 1.41
C GLY A 157 0.20 9.31 0.78
N GLU A 158 -0.14 9.75 -0.44
CA GLU A 158 0.52 10.88 -1.08
C GLU A 158 0.37 12.17 -0.24
N VAL A 159 -0.84 12.44 0.27
CA VAL A 159 -1.06 13.59 1.15
C VAL A 159 -0.20 13.49 2.42
N ALA A 160 -0.08 12.29 2.98
CA ALA A 160 0.77 12.03 4.15
C ALA A 160 2.26 12.19 3.82
N GLU A 161 2.73 11.70 2.66
CA GLU A 161 4.12 11.89 2.21
C GLU A 161 4.47 13.36 2.03
N ARG A 162 3.59 14.15 1.40
CA ARG A 162 3.76 15.60 1.25
C ARG A 162 3.87 16.30 2.62
N PHE A 163 3.04 15.92 3.58
CA PHE A 163 3.12 16.43 4.95
C PHE A 163 4.45 16.06 5.62
N LEU A 164 4.87 14.80 5.55
CA LEU A 164 6.09 14.32 6.17
C LEU A 164 7.32 15.02 5.60
N GLU A 165 7.38 15.19 4.29
CA GLU A 165 8.48 15.86 3.61
C GLU A 165 8.54 17.35 3.99
N GLN A 166 7.41 18.09 3.90
CA GLN A 166 7.37 19.53 4.12
C GLN A 166 7.57 19.92 5.59
N ALA A 167 7.05 19.12 6.52
CA ALA A 167 7.14 19.44 7.95
C ALA A 167 8.44 18.96 8.60
N TYR A 168 9.01 17.83 8.14
CA TYR A 168 10.07 17.11 8.85
C TYR A 168 11.24 16.68 7.97
N GLY A 169 11.15 16.80 6.66
CA GLY A 169 12.16 16.29 5.74
C GLY A 169 12.18 14.76 5.62
N ILE A 170 11.12 14.08 6.09
CA ILE A 170 11.01 12.63 6.00
C ILE A 170 10.57 12.25 4.58
N ARG A 171 11.35 11.38 3.91
CA ARG A 171 11.10 10.93 2.55
C ARG A 171 11.11 9.40 2.49
N LEU A 172 10.21 8.85 1.66
CA LEU A 172 10.03 7.41 1.53
C LEU A 172 10.37 6.93 0.12
N VAL A 173 10.74 5.65 0.04
CA VAL A 173 10.90 4.93 -1.22
C VAL A 173 10.53 3.46 -1.03
N ALA A 174 9.90 2.85 -2.03
CA ALA A 174 9.61 1.42 -2.03
C ALA A 174 10.24 0.74 -3.24
N HIS A 175 10.74 -0.48 -3.05
CA HIS A 175 11.26 -1.33 -4.11
C HIS A 175 10.83 -2.78 -3.94
N THR A 176 11.04 -3.58 -4.98
CA THR A 176 10.76 -5.02 -4.96
C THR A 176 12.02 -5.79 -4.58
N VAL A 177 11.87 -6.67 -3.61
CA VAL A 177 12.96 -7.54 -3.11
C VAL A 177 12.89 -8.93 -3.74
N ALA A 178 11.68 -9.48 -3.93
CA ALA A 178 11.48 -10.79 -4.53
C ALA A 178 10.17 -10.87 -5.31
N ILE A 179 10.15 -11.69 -6.37
CA ILE A 179 8.95 -12.11 -7.09
C ILE A 179 9.06 -13.62 -7.35
N GLY A 180 8.06 -14.39 -6.88
CA GLY A 180 8.13 -15.84 -6.93
C GLY A 180 9.37 -16.36 -6.21
N GLU A 181 10.19 -17.14 -6.89
CA GLU A 181 11.47 -17.66 -6.37
C GLU A 181 12.67 -16.75 -6.70
N ALA A 182 12.47 -15.72 -7.53
CA ALA A 182 13.52 -14.77 -7.89
C ALA A 182 13.68 -13.69 -6.82
N GLU A 183 14.88 -13.56 -6.26
CA GLU A 183 15.24 -12.58 -5.24
C GLU A 183 16.31 -11.59 -5.77
N ALA A 184 16.25 -10.36 -5.32
CA ALA A 184 17.34 -9.40 -5.51
C ALA A 184 18.56 -9.82 -4.67
N PRO A 185 19.81 -9.51 -5.11
CA PRO A 185 21.01 -9.77 -4.30
C PRO A 185 20.88 -9.20 -2.88
N ALA A 186 21.15 -10.03 -1.88
CA ALA A 186 20.98 -9.67 -0.46
C ALA A 186 21.91 -8.53 0.01
N ASP A 187 23.06 -8.37 -0.67
CA ASP A 187 24.06 -7.32 -0.46
C ASP A 187 23.94 -6.18 -1.48
N GLY A 188 22.84 -6.14 -2.23
CA GLY A 188 22.55 -5.10 -3.20
C GLY A 188 22.37 -3.73 -2.55
N PRO A 189 22.51 -2.64 -3.35
CA PRO A 189 22.30 -1.29 -2.85
C PRO A 189 20.86 -1.07 -2.40
N LEU A 190 20.69 -0.39 -1.26
CA LEU A 190 19.39 0.09 -0.82
C LEU A 190 19.02 1.36 -1.60
N PRO A 191 17.78 1.47 -2.10
CA PRO A 191 17.35 2.68 -2.78
C PRO A 191 17.19 3.85 -1.80
N THR A 192 17.47 5.04 -2.30
CA THR A 192 17.14 6.30 -1.66
C THR A 192 15.88 6.91 -2.30
N PRO A 193 15.24 7.91 -1.69
CA PRO A 193 14.11 8.59 -2.32
C PRO A 193 14.44 9.22 -3.68
N ASP A 194 15.69 9.52 -3.97
CA ASP A 194 16.14 10.08 -5.25
C ASP A 194 16.12 9.02 -6.39
N ASP A 195 16.09 7.74 -6.04
CA ASP A 195 15.98 6.63 -6.99
C ASP A 195 14.56 6.37 -7.47
N THR A 196 13.55 7.10 -6.95
CA THR A 196 12.14 6.87 -7.25
C THR A 196 11.84 6.84 -8.75
N ALA A 197 12.38 7.79 -9.52
CA ALA A 197 12.16 7.85 -10.97
C ALA A 197 12.78 6.64 -11.69
N THR A 198 13.96 6.18 -11.26
CA THR A 198 14.64 5.00 -11.79
C THR A 198 13.84 3.73 -11.48
N LEU A 199 13.32 3.60 -10.26
CA LEU A 199 12.47 2.49 -9.86
C LEU A 199 11.14 2.49 -10.61
N ASP A 200 10.52 3.64 -10.84
CA ASP A 200 9.28 3.76 -11.62
C ASP A 200 9.48 3.38 -13.09
N ALA A 201 10.66 3.64 -13.65
CA ALA A 201 11.02 3.21 -15.00
C ALA A 201 11.39 1.72 -15.10
N ASN A 202 11.72 1.07 -13.97
CA ASN A 202 12.06 -0.34 -13.93
C ASN A 202 10.80 -1.22 -13.97
N PRO A 203 10.72 -2.26 -14.82
CA PRO A 203 9.52 -3.07 -15.00
C PRO A 203 9.06 -3.78 -13.72
N VAL A 204 9.95 -4.07 -12.80
CA VAL A 204 9.64 -4.77 -11.54
C VAL A 204 10.02 -3.95 -10.29
N ARG A 205 10.47 -2.70 -10.46
CA ARG A 205 10.92 -1.81 -9.37
C ARG A 205 12.07 -2.41 -8.54
N ALA A 206 12.98 -3.15 -9.17
CA ALA A 206 14.17 -3.69 -8.54
C ALA A 206 15.37 -2.72 -8.72
N MET A 207 16.28 -2.69 -7.73
CA MET A 207 17.45 -1.80 -7.75
C MET A 207 18.57 -2.28 -8.67
N THR A 208 18.67 -3.58 -8.90
CA THR A 208 19.76 -4.16 -9.70
C THR A 208 19.25 -4.73 -11.01
N ARG A 209 20.10 -4.71 -12.04
CA ARG A 209 19.78 -5.33 -13.32
C ARG A 209 19.61 -6.85 -13.18
N GLU A 210 20.47 -7.49 -12.39
CA GLU A 210 20.40 -8.93 -12.13
C GLU A 210 19.04 -9.32 -11.52
N GLY A 211 18.61 -8.63 -10.46
CA GLY A 211 17.31 -8.86 -9.84
C GLY A 211 16.16 -8.56 -10.81
N THR A 212 16.28 -7.51 -11.64
CA THR A 212 15.28 -7.18 -12.66
C THR A 212 15.12 -8.31 -13.66
N ASP A 213 16.22 -8.78 -14.24
CA ASP A 213 16.22 -9.80 -15.28
C ASP A 213 15.66 -11.14 -14.73
N ALA A 214 16.05 -11.53 -13.50
CA ALA A 214 15.55 -12.73 -12.83
C ALA A 214 14.03 -12.65 -12.56
N MET A 215 13.55 -11.54 -11.99
CA MET A 215 12.12 -11.35 -11.67
C MET A 215 11.25 -11.28 -12.93
N VAL A 216 11.73 -10.66 -14.01
CA VAL A 216 11.02 -10.63 -15.30
C VAL A 216 10.92 -12.02 -15.89
N ALA A 217 12.00 -12.82 -15.84
CA ALA A 217 11.99 -14.20 -16.32
C ALA A 217 10.98 -15.07 -15.57
N GLU A 218 10.90 -14.89 -14.24
CA GLU A 218 9.95 -15.61 -13.38
C GLU A 218 8.49 -15.25 -13.73
N ILE A 219 8.20 -13.96 -13.98
CA ILE A 219 6.87 -13.51 -14.43
C ILE A 219 6.50 -14.12 -15.78
N GLU A 220 7.44 -14.18 -16.74
CA GLU A 220 7.19 -14.78 -18.05
C GLU A 220 6.95 -16.30 -17.96
N ALA A 221 7.66 -17.00 -17.08
CA ALA A 221 7.44 -18.41 -16.81
C ALA A 221 6.02 -18.64 -16.26
N ALA A 222 5.63 -17.91 -15.20
CA ALA A 222 4.30 -18.03 -14.61
C ALA A 222 3.19 -17.69 -15.61
N LYS A 223 3.39 -16.66 -16.44
CA LYS A 223 2.44 -16.29 -17.49
C LYS A 223 2.22 -17.39 -18.53
N LYS A 224 3.31 -18.06 -18.93
CA LYS A 224 3.27 -19.20 -19.85
C LYS A 224 2.51 -20.38 -19.24
N ASP A 225 2.65 -20.60 -17.95
CA ASP A 225 2.01 -21.69 -17.20
C ASP A 225 0.55 -21.37 -16.83
N GLY A 226 0.07 -20.15 -17.12
CA GLY A 226 -1.27 -19.69 -16.76
C GLY A 226 -1.44 -19.50 -15.25
N ASP A 227 -0.42 -19.03 -14.55
CA ASP A 227 -0.37 -18.91 -13.09
C ASP A 227 -0.14 -17.45 -12.64
N THR A 228 -0.10 -17.22 -11.34
CA THR A 228 0.11 -15.91 -10.71
C THR A 228 1.22 -15.97 -9.68
N LEU A 229 1.92 -14.85 -9.46
CA LEU A 229 3.04 -14.75 -8.54
C LEU A 229 2.76 -13.76 -7.41
N GLY A 230 3.27 -14.13 -6.23
CA GLY A 230 3.50 -13.25 -5.11
C GLY A 230 4.93 -12.74 -5.08
N GLY A 231 5.31 -12.13 -3.96
CA GLY A 231 6.66 -11.64 -3.76
C GLY A 231 6.79 -10.76 -2.52
N VAL A 232 7.92 -10.09 -2.41
CA VAL A 232 8.26 -9.24 -1.26
C VAL A 232 8.63 -7.85 -1.73
N VAL A 233 8.04 -6.85 -1.08
CA VAL A 233 8.39 -5.44 -1.25
C VAL A 233 9.02 -4.91 0.03
N GLU A 234 9.95 -3.97 -0.10
CA GLU A 234 10.55 -3.24 1.02
C GLU A 234 10.25 -1.75 0.88
N VAL A 235 9.90 -1.13 2.00
CA VAL A 235 9.74 0.32 2.12
C VAL A 235 10.84 0.84 3.05
N LEU A 236 11.53 1.88 2.58
CA LEU A 236 12.51 2.61 3.36
C LEU A 236 12.01 4.02 3.62
N ALA A 237 12.24 4.52 4.83
CA ALA A 237 11.97 5.92 5.16
C ALA A 237 13.22 6.55 5.78
N TYR A 238 13.58 7.70 5.24
CA TYR A 238 14.76 8.48 5.55
C TYR A 238 14.40 9.76 6.28
N GLY A 239 15.30 10.26 7.11
CA GLY A 239 15.12 11.53 7.83
C GLY A 239 14.18 11.42 9.05
N LEU A 240 13.93 10.22 9.56
CA LEU A 240 13.11 10.06 10.77
C LEU A 240 13.84 10.63 11.99
N PRO A 241 13.15 11.44 12.82
CA PRO A 241 13.69 11.79 14.12
C PRO A 241 13.68 10.55 15.04
N PRO A 242 14.58 10.47 16.02
CA PRO A 242 14.49 9.43 17.06
C PRO A 242 13.23 9.64 17.92
N GLY A 243 12.62 8.52 18.38
CA GLY A 243 11.54 8.55 19.37
C GLY A 243 10.14 8.76 18.80
N LEU A 244 9.87 8.46 17.53
CA LEU A 244 8.50 8.22 17.05
C LEU A 244 8.03 6.85 17.56
N GLY A 245 6.78 6.76 18.01
CA GLY A 245 6.27 5.59 18.71
C GLY A 245 6.65 5.59 20.18
N SER A 246 6.44 4.46 20.88
CA SER A 246 6.71 4.37 22.33
C SER A 246 6.94 2.93 22.78
N HIS A 247 7.75 2.77 23.81
CA HIS A 247 7.98 1.48 24.49
C HIS A 247 7.00 1.22 25.64
N VAL A 248 6.21 2.21 26.04
CA VAL A 248 5.42 2.14 27.27
C VAL A 248 4.21 1.19 27.18
N HIS A 249 3.70 0.94 25.99
CA HIS A 249 2.63 -0.02 25.75
C HIS A 249 2.68 -0.57 24.34
N TRP A 250 2.21 -1.81 24.14
CA TRP A 250 2.35 -2.55 22.89
C TRP A 250 1.68 -1.85 21.68
N ASP A 251 0.52 -1.22 21.86
CA ASP A 251 -0.25 -0.54 20.80
C ASP A 251 0.33 0.83 20.39
N ARG A 252 1.28 1.36 21.19
CA ARG A 252 2.01 2.60 20.89
C ARG A 252 3.33 2.36 20.18
N ARG A 253 3.74 1.10 20.04
CA ARG A 253 4.98 0.74 19.35
C ARG A 253 4.86 1.05 17.86
N LEU A 254 5.86 1.74 17.31
CA LEU A 254 5.89 2.09 15.89
C LEU A 254 5.94 0.84 15.00
N ASP A 255 6.78 -0.14 15.35
CA ASP A 255 6.89 -1.41 14.65
C ASP A 255 5.56 -2.19 14.62
N ALA A 256 4.81 -2.22 15.72
CA ALA A 256 3.51 -2.87 15.80
C ALA A 256 2.46 -2.16 14.90
N ARG A 257 2.45 -0.82 14.89
CA ARG A 257 1.55 -0.02 14.05
C ARG A 257 1.87 -0.20 12.56
N LEU A 258 3.14 -0.19 12.20
CA LEU A 258 3.61 -0.46 10.83
C LEU A 258 3.22 -1.87 10.38
N ALA A 259 3.47 -2.88 11.22
CA ALA A 259 3.11 -4.27 10.92
C ALA A 259 1.59 -4.42 10.72
N GLY A 260 0.76 -3.84 11.59
CA GLY A 260 -0.70 -3.85 11.46
C GLY A 260 -1.19 -3.17 10.19
N ALA A 261 -0.65 -2.01 9.84
CA ALA A 261 -1.02 -1.26 8.65
C ALA A 261 -0.66 -2.02 7.36
N LEU A 262 0.54 -2.60 7.29
CA LEU A 262 0.99 -3.39 6.14
C LEU A 262 0.22 -4.71 6.03
N MET A 263 -0.03 -5.42 7.14
CA MET A 263 -0.84 -6.64 7.16
C MET A 263 -2.29 -6.38 6.73
N GLY A 264 -2.79 -5.16 6.90
CA GLY A 264 -4.12 -4.72 6.44
C GLY A 264 -4.22 -4.46 4.93
N ILE A 265 -3.15 -4.60 4.15
CA ILE A 265 -3.18 -4.52 2.69
C ILE A 265 -3.66 -5.86 2.14
N GLN A 266 -4.50 -5.82 1.09
CA GLN A 266 -4.99 -7.03 0.43
C GLN A 266 -3.83 -7.92 -0.03
N ALA A 267 -3.97 -9.22 0.17
CA ALA A 267 -3.02 -10.28 -0.17
C ALA A 267 -1.71 -10.29 0.65
N ILE A 268 -1.45 -9.36 1.54
CA ILE A 268 -0.27 -9.45 2.42
C ILE A 268 -0.48 -10.59 3.45
N LYS A 269 0.57 -11.40 3.64
CA LYS A 269 0.59 -12.58 4.50
C LYS A 269 1.74 -12.59 5.50
N GLY A 270 2.69 -11.66 5.37
CA GLY A 270 3.82 -11.52 6.27
C GLY A 270 4.34 -10.09 6.28
N VAL A 271 4.89 -9.67 7.41
CA VAL A 271 5.54 -8.36 7.58
C VAL A 271 6.82 -8.59 8.37
N GLU A 272 7.90 -7.95 7.97
CA GLU A 272 9.18 -7.93 8.67
C GLU A 272 9.62 -6.49 8.92
N VAL A 273 10.26 -6.25 10.06
CA VAL A 273 10.95 -4.99 10.38
C VAL A 273 12.46 -5.28 10.40
N GLY A 274 13.22 -4.54 9.61
CA GLY A 274 14.64 -4.82 9.41
C GLY A 274 14.87 -6.20 8.83
N ASP A 275 15.78 -6.97 9.43
CA ASP A 275 16.12 -8.32 9.00
C ASP A 275 15.13 -9.40 9.49
N GLY A 276 14.09 -9.02 10.21
CA GLY A 276 12.94 -9.85 10.56
C GLY A 276 13.27 -11.29 10.99
N PHE A 277 12.78 -12.27 10.22
CA PHE A 277 13.03 -13.70 10.51
C PHE A 277 14.50 -14.11 10.41
N THR A 278 15.33 -13.41 9.63
CA THR A 278 16.77 -13.66 9.56
C THR A 278 17.44 -13.32 10.90
N THR A 279 17.03 -12.24 11.56
CA THR A 279 17.54 -11.88 12.89
C THR A 279 17.26 -12.96 13.92
N ALA A 280 16.08 -13.60 13.88
CA ALA A 280 15.72 -14.68 14.81
C ALA A 280 16.65 -15.91 14.73
N ARG A 281 17.37 -16.07 13.62
CA ARG A 281 18.33 -17.19 13.39
C ARG A 281 19.75 -16.84 13.82
N ARG A 282 20.03 -15.57 14.14
CA ARG A 282 21.37 -15.12 14.57
C ARG A 282 21.56 -15.32 16.07
N ARG A 283 22.82 -15.48 16.48
CA ARG A 283 23.19 -15.35 17.88
C ARG A 283 23.13 -13.87 18.29
N GLY A 284 22.82 -13.57 19.55
CA GLY A 284 22.63 -12.20 20.03
C GLY A 284 23.78 -11.24 19.69
N SER A 285 25.03 -11.66 19.84
CA SER A 285 26.20 -10.84 19.46
C SER A 285 26.29 -10.51 17.96
N ALA A 286 25.60 -11.24 17.09
CA ALA A 286 25.56 -11.01 15.65
C ALA A 286 24.20 -10.46 15.18
N ALA A 287 23.22 -10.33 16.08
CA ALA A 287 21.86 -9.90 15.79
C ALA A 287 21.64 -8.40 16.01
N HIS A 288 22.28 -7.84 17.04
CA HIS A 288 22.09 -6.44 17.44
C HIS A 288 23.05 -5.50 16.72
N ASP A 289 22.58 -4.27 16.51
CA ASP A 289 23.34 -3.20 15.87
C ASP A 289 24.24 -2.52 16.91
N GLU A 290 25.56 -2.76 16.85
CA GLU A 290 26.52 -2.09 17.71
C GLU A 290 26.55 -0.61 17.41
N MET A 291 26.75 0.20 18.46
CA MET A 291 26.83 1.65 18.35
C MET A 291 28.28 2.14 18.42
N GLU A 292 28.56 3.15 17.64
CA GLU A 292 29.83 3.86 17.69
C GLU A 292 29.59 5.37 17.55
N ARG A 293 30.61 6.12 17.85
CA ARG A 293 30.61 7.57 17.72
C ARG A 293 31.55 7.97 16.62
N ASP A 294 31.10 8.79 15.68
CA ASP A 294 31.93 9.32 14.61
C ASP A 294 32.86 10.46 15.08
N GLY A 295 33.64 11.01 14.14
CA GLY A 295 34.58 12.12 14.39
C GLY A 295 33.88 13.42 14.84
N ASP A 296 32.59 13.59 14.52
CA ASP A 296 31.77 14.74 14.88
C ASP A 296 31.00 14.53 16.19
N GLY A 297 31.18 13.38 16.84
CA GLY A 297 30.56 13.04 18.11
C GLY A 297 29.14 12.46 17.99
N VAL A 298 28.66 12.19 16.77
CA VAL A 298 27.32 11.63 16.49
C VAL A 298 27.33 10.12 16.71
N ILE A 299 26.28 9.60 17.34
CA ILE A 299 26.11 8.16 17.56
C ILE A 299 25.50 7.53 16.31
N HIS A 300 26.16 6.51 15.78
CA HIS A 300 25.68 5.70 14.65
C HIS A 300 25.57 4.23 15.03
N ARG A 301 24.67 3.52 14.37
CA ARG A 301 24.67 2.05 14.39
C ARG A 301 25.51 1.54 13.22
N ARG A 302 26.37 0.57 13.52
CA ARG A 302 27.24 -0.05 12.49
C ARG A 302 26.49 -0.86 11.45
N THR A 303 25.29 -1.33 11.80
CA THR A 303 24.40 -2.11 10.92
C THR A 303 22.95 -1.64 11.10
N GLY A 304 22.09 -1.99 10.16
CA GLY A 304 20.65 -1.63 10.19
C GLY A 304 19.74 -2.85 10.34
N ARG A 305 20.14 -3.85 11.12
CA ARG A 305 19.40 -5.11 11.27
C ARG A 305 18.06 -4.94 11.97
N ALA A 306 18.01 -4.02 12.94
CA ALA A 306 16.77 -3.67 13.63
C ALA A 306 15.77 -2.90 12.76
N GLY A 307 16.19 -2.44 11.56
CA GLY A 307 15.31 -1.74 10.62
C GLY A 307 14.86 -0.36 11.09
N GLY A 308 15.71 0.37 11.82
CA GLY A 308 15.44 1.74 12.26
C GLY A 308 14.48 1.87 13.44
N THR A 309 14.16 0.75 14.12
CA THR A 309 13.33 0.76 15.34
C THR A 309 13.93 -0.07 16.45
N GLU A 310 13.95 0.46 17.66
CA GLU A 310 14.33 -0.26 18.88
C GLU A 310 13.30 -0.01 19.98
N GLY A 311 12.87 -1.06 20.65
CA GLY A 311 11.87 -0.96 21.70
C GLY A 311 10.53 -0.35 21.26
N GLY A 312 10.22 -0.38 19.95
CA GLY A 312 9.01 0.22 19.38
C GLY A 312 9.10 1.71 19.09
N MET A 313 10.32 2.26 19.08
CA MET A 313 10.58 3.67 18.76
C MET A 313 11.56 3.79 17.58
N SER A 314 11.40 4.83 16.77
CA SER A 314 12.40 5.17 15.74
C SER A 314 13.73 5.55 16.38
N THR A 315 14.83 5.18 15.71
CA THR A 315 16.20 5.38 16.22
C THR A 315 16.89 6.60 15.64
N GLY A 316 16.33 7.20 14.61
CA GLY A 316 17.01 8.22 13.79
C GLY A 316 17.69 7.64 12.55
N ASP A 317 17.87 6.32 12.48
CA ASP A 317 18.39 5.63 11.30
C ASP A 317 17.29 5.36 10.27
N VAL A 318 17.68 4.80 9.12
CA VAL A 318 16.75 4.43 8.06
C VAL A 318 15.76 3.37 8.56
N LEU A 319 14.48 3.68 8.50
CA LEU A 319 13.41 2.71 8.73
C LEU A 319 13.32 1.75 7.55
N ARG A 320 13.28 0.44 7.84
CA ARG A 320 13.14 -0.62 6.83
C ARG A 320 12.03 -1.59 7.23
N VAL A 321 11.02 -1.71 6.39
CA VAL A 321 9.90 -2.66 6.60
C VAL A 321 9.60 -3.41 5.33
N ARG A 322 9.31 -4.71 5.43
CA ARG A 322 8.99 -5.59 4.31
C ARG A 322 7.57 -6.11 4.42
N ALA A 323 6.94 -6.32 3.28
CA ALA A 323 5.63 -6.94 3.18
C ALA A 323 5.66 -8.08 2.14
N ALA A 324 5.25 -9.28 2.57
CA ALA A 324 5.16 -10.46 1.73
C ALA A 324 3.73 -10.61 1.22
N MET A 325 3.59 -10.53 -0.10
CA MET A 325 2.32 -10.65 -0.83
C MET A 325 2.17 -12.06 -1.38
N LYS A 326 1.06 -12.74 -1.09
CA LYS A 326 0.71 -14.01 -1.76
C LYS A 326 0.35 -13.78 -3.23
N PRO A 327 0.40 -14.83 -4.08
CA PRO A 327 -0.12 -14.79 -5.45
C PRO A 327 -1.58 -14.31 -5.49
N ILE A 328 -1.96 -13.67 -6.59
CA ILE A 328 -3.33 -13.20 -6.80
C ILE A 328 -4.26 -14.40 -6.94
N SER A 329 -5.39 -14.39 -6.22
CA SER A 329 -6.34 -15.51 -6.14
C SER A 329 -7.14 -15.76 -7.42
N THR A 330 -7.15 -14.84 -8.38
CA THR A 330 -7.75 -15.05 -9.71
C THR A 330 -6.69 -15.62 -10.65
N VAL A 331 -6.56 -16.94 -10.63
CA VAL A 331 -5.56 -17.69 -11.40
C VAL A 331 -6.11 -18.00 -12.80
N PRO A 332 -5.37 -17.71 -13.90
CA PRO A 332 -5.80 -18.03 -15.26
C PRO A 332 -6.13 -19.51 -15.45
N ARG A 333 -5.31 -20.41 -14.92
CA ARG A 333 -5.64 -21.83 -14.80
C ARG A 333 -6.64 -22.01 -13.66
N ALA A 334 -7.95 -22.05 -14.00
CA ALA A 334 -9.04 -22.05 -13.05
C ALA A 334 -8.88 -23.13 -11.96
N LEU A 335 -8.97 -22.70 -10.70
CA LEU A 335 -8.94 -23.59 -9.54
C LEU A 335 -10.31 -24.25 -9.31
N GLU A 336 -10.32 -25.42 -8.71
CA GLU A 336 -11.53 -26.09 -8.27
C GLU A 336 -12.21 -25.30 -7.14
N THR A 337 -13.55 -25.25 -7.16
CA THR A 337 -14.39 -24.62 -6.15
C THR A 337 -15.74 -25.33 -6.09
N VAL A 338 -16.71 -24.73 -5.41
CA VAL A 338 -18.09 -25.18 -5.33
C VAL A 338 -19.03 -24.11 -5.86
N ASP A 339 -20.20 -24.51 -6.40
CA ASP A 339 -21.30 -23.59 -6.62
C ASP A 339 -22.17 -23.59 -5.36
N VAL A 340 -22.36 -22.44 -4.72
CA VAL A 340 -23.10 -22.35 -3.46
C VAL A 340 -24.62 -22.53 -3.61
N THR A 341 -25.12 -22.55 -4.85
CA THR A 341 -26.52 -22.81 -5.17
C THR A 341 -26.80 -24.26 -5.47
N GLY A 342 -25.80 -25.12 -5.53
CA GLY A 342 -25.89 -26.54 -5.82
C GLY A 342 -24.89 -27.36 -5.02
N SER A 343 -24.88 -28.68 -5.27
CA SER A 343 -23.95 -29.62 -4.64
C SER A 343 -22.83 -30.09 -5.57
N ASP A 344 -22.83 -29.64 -6.82
CA ASP A 344 -21.88 -30.14 -7.83
C ASP A 344 -20.54 -29.41 -7.72
N PRO A 345 -19.42 -30.13 -8.01
CA PRO A 345 -18.11 -29.50 -8.19
C PRO A 345 -18.15 -28.41 -9.27
N ALA A 346 -17.40 -27.33 -9.06
CA ALA A 346 -17.35 -26.23 -9.99
C ALA A 346 -15.90 -25.73 -10.16
N THR A 347 -15.67 -24.96 -11.20
CA THR A 347 -14.42 -24.20 -11.36
C THR A 347 -14.66 -22.75 -11.00
N ALA A 348 -13.66 -22.13 -10.37
CA ALA A 348 -13.69 -20.74 -9.98
C ALA A 348 -13.89 -19.84 -11.20
N ILE A 349 -14.55 -18.71 -10.97
CA ILE A 349 -14.81 -17.73 -12.04
C ILE A 349 -13.46 -17.19 -12.56
N HIS A 350 -13.24 -17.37 -13.87
CA HIS A 350 -12.09 -16.76 -14.53
C HIS A 350 -12.40 -15.28 -14.80
N GLN A 351 -11.72 -14.39 -14.08
CA GLN A 351 -11.68 -12.96 -14.40
C GLN A 351 -10.28 -12.62 -14.92
N ARG A 352 -10.20 -11.65 -15.81
CA ARG A 352 -8.89 -11.13 -16.23
C ARG A 352 -8.14 -10.62 -15.02
N SER A 353 -6.94 -11.15 -14.80
CA SER A 353 -6.09 -10.84 -13.65
C SER A 353 -4.69 -10.45 -14.09
N ASP A 354 -3.97 -9.79 -13.20
CA ASP A 354 -2.53 -9.61 -13.28
C ASP A 354 -1.84 -10.97 -13.05
N VAL A 355 -0.73 -11.20 -13.71
CA VAL A 355 0.18 -12.32 -13.38
C VAL A 355 0.95 -11.98 -12.11
N CYS A 356 1.37 -10.71 -11.99
CA CYS A 356 2.10 -10.20 -10.84
C CYS A 356 1.64 -8.77 -10.50
N ALA A 357 1.36 -8.50 -9.23
CA ALA A 357 1.03 -7.18 -8.71
C ALA A 357 2.02 -6.68 -7.65
N VAL A 358 3.14 -7.38 -7.46
CA VAL A 358 4.13 -7.06 -6.42
C VAL A 358 4.70 -5.64 -6.56
N PRO A 359 5.10 -5.14 -7.75
CA PRO A 359 5.59 -3.76 -7.89
C PRO A 359 4.55 -2.72 -7.44
N ALA A 360 3.26 -2.94 -7.75
CA ALA A 360 2.18 -2.07 -7.30
C ALA A 360 1.95 -2.15 -5.78
N ALA A 361 2.11 -3.34 -5.19
CA ALA A 361 2.02 -3.50 -3.73
C ALA A 361 3.10 -2.69 -2.99
N GLY A 362 4.28 -2.46 -3.60
CA GLY A 362 5.30 -1.57 -3.07
C GLY A 362 4.80 -0.13 -2.91
N VAL A 363 4.12 0.41 -3.92
CA VAL A 363 3.53 1.77 -3.86
C VAL A 363 2.44 1.86 -2.78
N VAL A 364 1.61 0.81 -2.66
CA VAL A 364 0.59 0.75 -1.60
C VAL A 364 1.22 0.64 -0.21
N ALA A 365 2.26 -0.18 -0.06
CA ALA A 365 2.99 -0.32 1.20
C ALA A 365 3.64 1.01 1.61
N GLN A 366 4.26 1.74 0.67
CA GLN A 366 4.83 3.07 0.92
C GLN A 366 3.75 4.03 1.45
N ALA A 367 2.59 4.09 0.81
CA ALA A 367 1.47 4.91 1.25
C ALA A 367 1.00 4.56 2.68
N MET A 368 0.92 3.27 3.01
CA MET A 368 0.52 2.83 4.35
C MET A 368 1.57 3.17 5.41
N VAL A 369 2.86 3.04 5.09
CA VAL A 369 3.96 3.48 5.97
C VAL A 369 3.90 4.98 6.19
N ALA A 370 3.66 5.77 5.14
CA ALA A 370 3.53 7.23 5.24
C ALA A 370 2.38 7.64 6.17
N LEU A 371 1.22 7.00 6.07
CA LEU A 371 0.07 7.27 6.95
C LEU A 371 0.41 6.97 8.42
N VAL A 372 1.09 5.86 8.71
CA VAL A 372 1.52 5.52 10.09
C VAL A 372 2.55 6.52 10.62
N LEU A 373 3.52 6.92 9.80
CA LEU A 373 4.54 7.90 10.20
C LEU A 373 3.93 9.28 10.41
N ALA A 374 3.01 9.71 9.54
CA ALA A 374 2.28 10.97 9.70
C ALA A 374 1.48 11.00 11.01
N GLU A 375 0.79 9.91 11.34
CA GLU A 375 0.07 9.77 12.61
C GLU A 375 1.03 9.85 13.81
N ALA A 376 2.16 9.15 13.76
CA ALA A 376 3.17 9.17 14.83
C ALA A 376 3.80 10.55 15.01
N CYS A 377 4.03 11.29 13.91
CA CYS A 377 4.54 12.66 13.94
C CYS A 377 3.52 13.64 14.54
N VAL A 378 2.25 13.56 14.12
CA VAL A 378 1.18 14.40 14.71
C VAL A 378 1.00 14.10 16.19
N GLU A 379 1.09 12.83 16.60
CA GLU A 379 1.02 12.44 18.03
C GLU A 379 2.16 13.05 18.83
N LYS A 380 3.38 13.04 18.29
CA LYS A 380 4.58 13.49 18.99
C LYS A 380 4.75 15.01 18.99
N PHE A 381 4.53 15.66 17.86
CA PHE A 381 4.87 17.09 17.68
C PHE A 381 3.64 18.00 17.74
N GLY A 382 2.43 17.47 17.45
CA GLY A 382 1.20 18.27 17.44
C GLY A 382 1.27 19.42 16.43
N GLY A 383 0.45 20.45 16.66
CA GLY A 383 0.39 21.65 15.86
C GLY A 383 -0.75 21.66 14.84
N ASP A 384 -1.36 22.84 14.63
CA ASP A 384 -2.48 23.01 13.71
C ASP A 384 -2.03 23.49 12.32
N SER A 385 -0.74 23.82 12.16
CA SER A 385 -0.13 24.20 10.88
C SER A 385 1.23 23.53 10.65
N VAL A 386 1.63 23.43 9.38
CA VAL A 386 2.96 22.89 8.99
C VAL A 386 4.08 23.67 9.69
N ALA A 387 3.98 25.00 9.74
CA ALA A 387 5.00 25.83 10.40
C ALA A 387 5.10 25.57 11.90
N GLU A 388 3.99 25.33 12.57
CA GLU A 388 3.95 25.04 14.00
C GLU A 388 4.53 23.67 14.31
N THR A 389 4.10 22.62 13.64
CA THR A 389 4.60 21.27 13.87
C THR A 389 6.09 21.14 13.51
N ALA A 390 6.55 21.80 12.45
CA ALA A 390 7.98 21.88 12.09
C ALA A 390 8.82 22.58 13.18
N ARG A 391 8.29 23.66 13.77
CA ARG A 391 8.94 24.33 14.91
C ARG A 391 9.05 23.40 16.12
N ASN A 392 7.97 22.69 16.43
CA ASN A 392 7.92 21.76 17.56
C ASN A 392 8.90 20.59 17.37
N HIS A 393 9.02 20.09 16.14
CA HIS A 393 10.02 19.08 15.75
C HIS A 393 11.44 19.59 15.98
N ARG A 394 11.79 20.77 15.46
CA ARG A 394 13.12 21.36 15.70
C ARG A 394 13.42 21.55 17.19
N ALA A 395 12.46 22.10 17.95
CA ALA A 395 12.63 22.28 19.38
C ALA A 395 12.85 20.95 20.14
N TYR A 396 12.20 19.86 19.70
CA TYR A 396 12.48 18.54 20.22
C TYR A 396 13.91 18.08 19.92
N LEU A 397 14.35 18.18 18.68
CA LEU A 397 15.70 17.80 18.30
C LEU A 397 16.75 18.61 19.06
N ASP A 398 16.56 19.92 19.19
CA ASP A 398 17.46 20.81 19.95
C ASP A 398 17.52 20.46 21.43
N SER A 399 16.44 19.88 21.99
CA SER A 399 16.38 19.46 23.40
C SER A 399 17.18 18.20 23.71
N ILE A 400 17.60 17.43 22.68
CA ILE A 400 18.38 16.20 22.88
C ILE A 400 19.85 16.61 23.21
N PRO A 401 20.38 16.12 24.34
CA PRO A 401 21.76 16.42 24.71
C PRO A 401 22.75 16.09 23.59
N GLU A 402 23.71 16.95 23.35
CA GLU A 402 24.70 16.80 22.28
C GLU A 402 25.35 15.41 22.26
N LEU A 403 25.73 14.90 23.41
CA LEU A 403 26.32 13.57 23.56
C LEU A 403 25.37 12.41 23.26
N MET A 404 24.09 12.66 23.04
CA MET A 404 23.07 11.65 22.73
C MET A 404 22.54 11.79 21.29
N ARG A 405 23.08 12.70 20.50
CA ARG A 405 22.61 12.94 19.13
C ARG A 405 22.96 11.79 18.18
N THR A 406 22.01 11.43 17.34
CA THR A 406 22.12 10.42 16.26
C THR A 406 22.03 11.04 14.88
N TRP A 407 22.18 12.35 14.75
CA TRP A 407 22.19 13.12 13.49
C TRP A 407 23.14 14.32 13.61
N GLN A 408 23.63 14.78 12.45
CA GLN A 408 24.33 16.08 12.36
C GLN A 408 23.27 17.19 12.38
N GLY A 409 23.45 18.19 13.22
CA GLY A 409 22.51 19.31 13.40
C GLY A 409 22.44 20.26 12.21
#